data_13349d0a30b612981aacd902c9b0ef6d
#
_entry.id   13349d0a30b612981aacd902c9b0ef6d
#
_cell.length_a   1.000
_cell.length_b   1.000
_cell.length_c   1.000
_cell.angle_alpha   90.00
_cell.angle_beta   90.00
_cell.angle_gamma   90.00
#
_symmetry.space_group_name_H-M   'P 1'
#
loop_
_entity.id
_entity.type
_entity.pdbx_description
1 polymer ?
#
loop_
_entity_poly.entity_id
_entity_poly.type
_entity_poly.pdbx_seq_one_letter_code
_entity_poly.pdbx_strand_id
1 'polypeptide(L)'
;KFEFGILYGQKRVGKTRLLLEIFKNYNSIYNLCNEMGLEYNLKQLSDVVAKYINESFTFDSFDLLFDYLVKKSKTQKIIVIIDEFTYLMKTNNEIQSILQNIIDHKLLNSNLKLIISGSHVGMIEDALSYQKPLYGRSTFKMKIEPFDYYDASKFYLNASNEDKVRFYSVFGGVPFYTDKIDDSLSVEENVKSLIIEDGAIFEDEVNFFLSQEVRSVATYGKIINAIANGATRLNEISTKSGVNNTGTTSKYLDLLITLGIVEKEYSFGESLNSKKTIYLVKDQLFRFFFRFIEKHKTQKVIMNTDYFYDSIIKEYLDEFVSFEFEKVCRDFLKRKYSMTIEEIGRYWYNDKNLKKDIEIDIMMIENKKLYAFECKWSDKPIGYNIKNNLENKVAHIDNITLGYFSKKGFEEKDELCFDVNDLYNL
;
A
#
# COMPACT_ATOMS: atom_id res chain seq x y z
N LYS A 1 21.87 -25.70 -1.29
CA LYS A 1 22.49 -24.52 -0.69
C LYS A 1 21.46 -23.81 0.17
N PHE A 2 21.86 -23.33 1.35
CA PHE A 2 21.04 -22.52 2.25
C PHE A 2 20.53 -21.25 1.57
N GLU A 3 19.27 -20.89 1.86
CA GLU A 3 18.68 -19.59 1.52
C GLU A 3 17.84 -19.09 2.68
N PHE A 4 17.89 -17.78 2.91
CA PHE A 4 17.09 -17.09 3.91
C PHE A 4 16.29 -15.96 3.25
N GLY A 5 14.98 -16.18 3.13
CA GLY A 5 14.04 -15.23 2.55
C GLY A 5 13.26 -14.48 3.61
N ILE A 6 13.01 -13.19 3.34
CA ILE A 6 12.16 -12.36 4.19
C ILE A 6 11.06 -11.76 3.33
N LEU A 7 9.80 -12.12 3.67
CA LEU A 7 8.59 -11.61 3.03
C LEU A 7 7.85 -10.69 4.01
N TYR A 8 7.65 -9.43 3.66
CA TYR A 8 6.99 -8.49 4.56
C TYR A 8 6.09 -7.50 3.82
N GLY A 9 5.23 -6.84 4.53
CA GLY A 9 4.27 -5.89 3.98
C GLY A 9 3.11 -5.70 4.95
N GLN A 10 2.28 -4.70 4.74
CA GLN A 10 1.15 -4.41 5.63
C GLN A 10 0.20 -5.62 5.78
N LYS A 11 -0.66 -5.60 6.80
CA LYS A 11 -1.71 -6.62 6.95
C LYS A 11 -2.62 -6.65 5.71
N ARG A 12 -3.16 -7.84 5.40
CA ARG A 12 -4.18 -8.04 4.34
C ARG A 12 -3.69 -7.92 2.89
N VAL A 13 -2.39 -7.70 2.65
CA VAL A 13 -1.80 -7.71 1.28
C VAL A 13 -1.55 -9.12 0.72
N GLY A 14 -1.99 -10.18 1.44
CA GLY A 14 -1.97 -11.54 0.90
C GLY A 14 -0.68 -12.32 1.13
N LYS A 15 0.25 -11.91 2.02
CA LYS A 15 1.52 -12.62 2.31
C LYS A 15 1.35 -14.12 2.58
N THR A 16 0.48 -14.45 3.54
CA THR A 16 0.18 -15.84 3.91
C THR A 16 -0.35 -16.64 2.72
N ARG A 17 -1.31 -16.07 1.96
CA ARG A 17 -1.88 -16.74 0.78
C ARG A 17 -0.82 -16.97 -0.30
N LEU A 18 0.04 -15.99 -0.52
CA LEU A 18 1.18 -16.11 -1.46
C LEU A 18 2.13 -17.24 -1.04
N LEU A 19 2.50 -17.30 0.24
CA LEU A 19 3.37 -18.39 0.77
C LEU A 19 2.71 -19.75 0.59
N LEU A 20 1.45 -19.91 0.98
CA LEU A 20 0.71 -21.15 0.84
C LEU A 20 0.57 -21.57 -0.62
N GLU A 21 0.31 -20.65 -1.54
CA GLU A 21 0.18 -20.94 -2.97
C GLU A 21 1.51 -21.36 -3.61
N ILE A 22 2.60 -20.63 -3.32
CA ILE A 22 3.94 -20.98 -3.84
C ILE A 22 4.37 -22.35 -3.35
N PHE A 23 4.14 -22.69 -2.09
CA PHE A 23 4.66 -23.89 -1.47
C PHE A 23 3.68 -25.06 -1.42
N LYS A 24 2.46 -24.93 -1.95
CA LYS A 24 1.45 -26.01 -1.96
C LYS A 24 1.93 -27.34 -2.60
N ASN A 25 2.82 -27.23 -3.60
CA ASN A 25 3.38 -28.37 -4.31
C ASN A 25 4.75 -28.81 -3.77
N TYR A 26 5.20 -28.21 -2.67
CA TYR A 26 6.45 -28.54 -2.01
C TYR A 26 6.18 -29.13 -0.63
N ASN A 27 6.93 -30.15 -0.28
CA ASN A 27 6.92 -30.66 1.09
C ASN A 27 7.62 -29.63 1.99
N SER A 28 6.85 -28.79 2.68
CA SER A 28 7.33 -27.67 3.50
C SER A 28 6.79 -27.72 4.93
N ILE A 29 7.58 -27.25 5.86
CA ILE A 29 7.20 -27.03 7.26
C ILE A 29 6.66 -25.60 7.36
N TYR A 30 5.37 -25.45 7.61
CA TYR A 30 4.72 -24.14 7.75
C TYR A 30 4.24 -23.96 9.18
N ASN A 31 4.67 -22.88 9.84
CA ASN A 31 4.23 -22.48 11.16
C ASN A 31 3.78 -21.02 11.17
N LEU A 32 2.58 -20.76 11.68
CA LEU A 32 2.05 -19.43 11.93
C LEU A 32 2.32 -19.03 13.38
N CYS A 33 3.13 -17.99 13.59
CA CYS A 33 3.38 -17.45 14.92
C CYS A 33 2.21 -16.65 15.49
N ASN A 34 2.15 -16.58 16.82
CA ASN A 34 1.18 -15.79 17.55
C ASN A 34 1.81 -15.04 18.75
N GLU A 35 1.04 -14.23 19.46
CA GLU A 35 1.50 -13.41 20.58
C GLU A 35 1.58 -14.16 21.92
N MET A 36 1.47 -15.50 21.93
CA MET A 36 1.53 -16.34 23.15
C MET A 36 2.94 -16.54 23.71
N GLY A 37 3.95 -15.92 23.13
CA GLY A 37 5.33 -15.97 23.58
C GLY A 37 6.18 -17.06 22.94
N LEU A 38 7.46 -17.05 23.32
CA LEU A 38 8.50 -17.85 22.67
C LEU A 38 8.29 -19.37 22.84
N GLU A 39 8.01 -19.80 24.07
CA GLU A 39 7.84 -21.23 24.41
C GLU A 39 6.65 -21.85 23.66
N TYR A 40 5.53 -21.14 23.61
CA TYR A 40 4.35 -21.61 22.89
C TYR A 40 4.62 -21.78 21.39
N ASN A 41 5.23 -20.77 20.77
CA ASN A 41 5.57 -20.82 19.34
C ASN A 41 6.64 -21.89 19.03
N LEU A 42 7.61 -22.11 19.93
CA LEU A 42 8.57 -23.20 19.80
C LEU A 42 7.89 -24.57 19.86
N LYS A 43 6.95 -24.74 20.80
CA LYS A 43 6.17 -25.99 20.90
C LYS A 43 5.36 -26.23 19.64
N GLN A 44 4.63 -25.23 19.14
CA GLN A 44 3.88 -25.34 17.88
C GLN A 44 4.79 -25.72 16.71
N LEU A 45 5.92 -25.06 16.55
CA LEU A 45 6.87 -25.38 15.48
C LEU A 45 7.44 -26.80 15.67
N SER A 46 7.71 -27.23 16.92
CA SER A 46 8.14 -28.60 17.22
C SER A 46 7.10 -29.64 16.78
N ASP A 47 5.83 -29.40 17.09
CA ASP A 47 4.72 -30.29 16.72
C ASP A 47 4.57 -30.39 15.19
N VAL A 48 4.72 -29.28 14.47
CA VAL A 48 4.71 -29.25 13.00
C VAL A 48 5.90 -30.01 12.42
N VAL A 49 7.10 -29.84 12.98
CA VAL A 49 8.31 -30.56 12.57
C VAL A 49 8.18 -32.05 12.84
N ALA A 50 7.68 -32.43 14.01
CA ALA A 50 7.45 -33.83 14.38
C ALA A 50 6.48 -34.52 13.41
N LYS A 51 5.36 -33.85 13.08
CA LYS A 51 4.41 -34.33 12.09
C LYS A 51 5.02 -34.46 10.68
N TYR A 52 5.80 -33.47 10.26
CA TYR A 52 6.46 -33.46 8.96
C TYR A 52 7.42 -34.64 8.78
N ILE A 53 8.10 -35.05 9.86
CA ILE A 53 9.10 -36.14 9.85
C ILE A 53 8.47 -37.49 10.25
N ASN A 54 7.23 -37.48 10.70
CA ASN A 54 6.48 -38.62 11.21
C ASN A 54 7.19 -39.29 12.46
N GLU A 55 7.66 -38.43 13.35
CA GLU A 55 8.28 -38.79 14.63
C GLU A 55 7.59 -38.06 15.78
N SER A 56 7.70 -38.54 17.02
CA SER A 56 7.12 -37.88 18.21
C SER A 56 8.23 -37.35 19.09
N PHE A 57 8.38 -36.00 19.11
CA PHE A 57 9.36 -35.30 19.95
C PHE A 57 8.98 -33.84 20.14
N THR A 58 9.58 -33.18 21.11
CA THR A 58 9.54 -31.75 21.34
C THR A 58 10.96 -31.23 21.48
N PHE A 59 11.18 -29.95 21.14
CA PHE A 59 12.45 -29.29 21.33
C PHE A 59 12.37 -28.24 22.44
N ASP A 60 13.40 -28.20 23.29
CA ASP A 60 13.48 -27.23 24.40
C ASP A 60 14.02 -25.86 23.95
N SER A 61 14.56 -25.78 22.73
CA SER A 61 15.04 -24.51 22.17
C SER A 61 15.00 -24.49 20.63
N PHE A 62 14.91 -23.28 20.05
CA PHE A 62 15.07 -23.09 18.61
C PHE A 62 16.42 -23.61 18.10
N ASP A 63 17.45 -23.49 18.91
CA ASP A 63 18.79 -23.96 18.61
C ASP A 63 18.84 -25.48 18.34
N LEU A 64 18.23 -26.27 19.24
CA LEU A 64 18.13 -27.73 19.09
C LEU A 64 17.23 -28.13 17.92
N LEU A 65 16.12 -27.42 17.71
CA LEU A 65 15.21 -27.63 16.59
C LEU A 65 15.94 -27.46 15.26
N PHE A 66 16.68 -26.36 15.10
CA PHE A 66 17.41 -26.10 13.86
C PHE A 66 18.62 -27.02 13.68
N ASP A 67 19.29 -27.47 14.74
CA ASP A 67 20.31 -28.51 14.66
C ASP A 67 19.74 -29.80 14.06
N TYR A 68 18.56 -30.19 14.50
CA TYR A 68 17.89 -31.36 13.96
C TYR A 68 17.53 -31.19 12.49
N LEU A 69 16.93 -30.06 12.12
CA LEU A 69 16.56 -29.76 10.74
C LEU A 69 17.78 -29.70 9.81
N VAL A 70 18.90 -29.14 10.26
CA VAL A 70 20.16 -29.12 9.51
C VAL A 70 20.67 -30.54 9.25
N LYS A 71 20.63 -31.41 10.25
CA LYS A 71 21.03 -32.85 10.08
C LYS A 71 20.15 -33.53 9.03
N LYS A 72 18.83 -33.35 9.09
CA LYS A 72 17.88 -33.91 8.11
C LYS A 72 18.06 -33.29 6.71
N SER A 73 18.44 -32.01 6.62
CA SER A 73 18.64 -31.31 5.33
C SER A 73 19.83 -31.84 4.52
N LYS A 74 20.70 -32.69 5.12
CA LYS A 74 21.79 -33.34 4.40
C LYS A 74 21.31 -34.42 3.43
N THR A 75 20.17 -35.04 3.72
CA THR A 75 19.60 -36.14 2.93
C THR A 75 18.38 -35.73 2.10
N GLN A 76 17.72 -34.63 2.48
CA GLN A 76 16.54 -34.15 1.78
C GLN A 76 16.48 -32.62 1.81
N LYS A 77 15.84 -32.01 0.80
CA LYS A 77 15.58 -30.56 0.77
C LYS A 77 14.49 -30.23 1.79
N ILE A 78 14.74 -29.32 2.70
CA ILE A 78 13.78 -28.87 3.71
C ILE A 78 13.50 -27.39 3.51
N ILE A 79 12.22 -27.05 3.48
CA ILE A 79 11.73 -25.67 3.42
C ILE A 79 10.98 -25.43 4.74
N VAL A 80 11.41 -24.40 5.47
CA VAL A 80 10.77 -23.94 6.71
C VAL A 80 10.20 -22.55 6.50
N ILE A 81 8.93 -22.38 6.77
CA ILE A 81 8.22 -21.13 6.67
C ILE A 81 7.73 -20.76 8.07
N ILE A 82 8.18 -19.63 8.58
CA ILE A 82 7.73 -19.05 9.84
C ILE A 82 6.95 -17.79 9.52
N ASP A 83 5.63 -17.92 9.44
CA ASP A 83 4.73 -16.83 9.11
C ASP A 83 4.41 -15.98 10.35
N GLU A 84 4.26 -14.68 10.18
CA GLU A 84 4.05 -13.68 11.24
C GLU A 84 5.15 -13.70 12.33
N PHE A 85 6.41 -13.87 11.92
CA PHE A 85 7.59 -13.85 12.80
C PHE A 85 7.68 -12.59 13.67
N THR A 86 7.06 -11.51 13.22
CA THR A 86 6.97 -10.24 13.96
C THR A 86 6.24 -10.38 15.30
N TYR A 87 5.36 -11.36 15.50
CA TYR A 87 4.78 -11.64 16.81
C TYR A 87 5.81 -12.16 17.82
N LEU A 88 6.76 -13.02 17.36
CA LEU A 88 7.90 -13.43 18.18
C LEU A 88 8.80 -12.25 18.52
N MET A 89 9.06 -11.36 17.56
CA MET A 89 9.89 -10.17 17.79
C MET A 89 9.25 -9.22 18.81
N LYS A 90 7.92 -9.13 18.83
CA LYS A 90 7.15 -8.28 19.75
C LYS A 90 7.20 -8.78 21.20
N THR A 91 7.14 -10.10 21.37
CA THR A 91 7.09 -10.74 22.69
C THR A 91 8.46 -11.10 23.25
N ASN A 92 9.49 -11.17 22.40
CA ASN A 92 10.85 -11.54 22.81
C ASN A 92 11.91 -10.80 21.97
N ASN A 93 12.62 -9.87 22.62
CA ASN A 93 13.66 -9.07 21.97
C ASN A 93 14.89 -9.90 21.56
N GLU A 94 15.12 -11.08 22.16
CA GLU A 94 16.29 -11.91 21.89
C GLU A 94 16.13 -12.79 20.65
N ILE A 95 14.89 -12.98 20.15
CA ILE A 95 14.65 -13.91 19.04
C ILE A 95 15.46 -13.57 17.78
N GLN A 96 15.73 -12.30 17.52
CA GLN A 96 16.55 -11.86 16.41
C GLN A 96 18.00 -12.34 16.56
N SER A 97 18.56 -12.23 17.77
CA SER A 97 19.92 -12.70 18.09
C SER A 97 20.01 -14.22 18.09
N ILE A 98 18.98 -14.90 18.56
CA ILE A 98 18.87 -16.38 18.47
C ILE A 98 18.89 -16.81 17.01
N LEU A 99 18.07 -16.17 16.16
CA LEU A 99 18.03 -16.48 14.73
C LEU A 99 19.36 -16.13 14.03
N GLN A 100 19.99 -15.03 14.40
CA GLN A 100 21.33 -14.68 13.93
C GLN A 100 22.34 -15.79 14.20
N ASN A 101 22.42 -16.26 15.45
CA ASN A 101 23.35 -17.34 15.84
C ASN A 101 23.07 -18.62 15.06
N ILE A 102 21.81 -19.00 14.90
CA ILE A 102 21.40 -20.16 14.12
C ILE A 102 21.85 -20.03 12.67
N ILE A 103 21.63 -18.89 12.04
CA ILE A 103 22.05 -18.65 10.65
C ILE A 103 23.57 -18.74 10.53
N ASP A 104 24.31 -17.98 11.34
CA ASP A 104 25.75 -17.84 11.22
C ASP A 104 26.51 -19.16 11.50
N HIS A 105 26.05 -19.96 12.47
CA HIS A 105 26.78 -21.13 12.92
C HIS A 105 26.24 -22.47 12.41
N LYS A 106 24.98 -22.52 11.95
CA LYS A 106 24.34 -23.81 11.59
C LYS A 106 23.84 -23.86 10.16
N LEU A 107 23.15 -22.82 9.70
CA LEU A 107 22.40 -22.86 8.45
C LEU A 107 23.25 -22.62 7.22
N LEU A 108 24.30 -21.80 7.28
CA LEU A 108 25.11 -21.42 6.11
C LEU A 108 25.64 -22.61 5.31
N ASN A 109 25.96 -23.73 5.97
CA ASN A 109 26.50 -24.98 5.36
C ASN A 109 25.41 -26.05 5.18
N SER A 110 24.13 -25.68 5.19
CA SER A 110 23.02 -26.62 5.04
C SER A 110 22.35 -26.51 3.65
N ASN A 111 21.39 -27.39 3.38
CA ASN A 111 20.48 -27.33 2.23
C ASN A 111 19.08 -26.82 2.62
N LEU A 112 18.96 -26.25 3.82
CA LEU A 112 17.70 -25.74 4.33
C LEU A 112 17.33 -24.43 3.64
N LYS A 113 16.05 -24.24 3.35
CA LYS A 113 15.47 -22.96 2.95
C LYS A 113 14.63 -22.44 4.10
N LEU A 114 14.97 -21.27 4.61
CA LEU A 114 14.21 -20.61 5.68
C LEU A 114 13.52 -19.37 5.11
N ILE A 115 12.24 -19.26 5.35
CA ILE A 115 11.45 -18.06 4.99
C ILE A 115 10.77 -17.58 6.25
N ILE A 116 10.94 -16.30 6.56
CA ILE A 116 10.15 -15.63 7.58
C ILE A 116 9.24 -14.61 6.92
N SER A 117 8.05 -14.43 7.46
CA SER A 117 7.18 -13.33 7.06
C SER A 117 6.80 -12.44 8.24
N GLY A 118 6.35 -11.22 7.92
CA GLY A 118 5.87 -10.31 8.96
C GLY A 118 4.99 -9.19 8.41
N SER A 119 3.96 -8.85 9.19
CA SER A 119 3.02 -7.77 8.88
C SER A 119 3.44 -6.42 9.49
N HIS A 120 4.30 -6.39 10.50
CA HIS A 120 4.80 -5.15 11.09
C HIS A 120 6.02 -4.65 10.30
N VAL A 121 5.75 -3.90 9.24
CA VAL A 121 6.76 -3.42 8.29
C VAL A 121 7.93 -2.74 9.00
N GLY A 122 7.65 -1.79 9.90
CA GLY A 122 8.71 -1.07 10.62
C GLY A 122 9.60 -1.96 11.48
N MET A 123 9.08 -3.04 12.07
CA MET A 123 9.89 -3.99 12.84
C MET A 123 10.82 -4.81 11.95
N ILE A 124 10.36 -5.20 10.76
CA ILE A 124 11.21 -5.92 9.80
C ILE A 124 12.28 -4.99 9.24
N GLU A 125 11.92 -3.78 8.84
CA GLU A 125 12.87 -2.79 8.31
C GLU A 125 13.93 -2.42 9.35
N ASP A 126 13.54 -2.24 10.64
CA ASP A 126 14.48 -2.04 11.75
C ASP A 126 15.41 -3.25 11.92
N ALA A 127 14.87 -4.47 11.95
CA ALA A 127 15.66 -5.70 12.10
C ALA A 127 16.67 -5.91 10.95
N LEU A 128 16.40 -5.37 9.78
CA LEU A 128 17.25 -5.41 8.59
C LEU A 128 18.19 -4.20 8.48
N SER A 129 18.10 -3.23 9.38
CA SER A 129 18.94 -2.03 9.36
C SER A 129 20.36 -2.30 9.83
N TYR A 130 21.27 -1.36 9.54
CA TYR A 130 22.68 -1.48 9.92
C TYR A 130 22.86 -1.73 11.44
N GLN A 131 23.78 -2.62 11.80
CA GLN A 131 24.09 -3.10 13.16
C GLN A 131 23.01 -3.98 13.84
N LYS A 132 21.93 -4.31 13.18
CA LYS A 132 20.90 -5.23 13.71
C LYS A 132 21.23 -6.69 13.41
N PRO A 133 20.71 -7.64 14.21
CA PRO A 133 21.06 -9.06 14.10
C PRO A 133 20.81 -9.69 12.72
N LEU A 134 19.78 -9.24 11.98
CA LEU A 134 19.45 -9.82 10.67
C LEU A 134 20.05 -9.05 9.48
N TYR A 135 20.79 -7.97 9.73
CA TYR A 135 21.45 -7.20 8.68
C TYR A 135 22.41 -8.08 7.84
N GLY A 136 22.28 -8.01 6.52
CA GLY A 136 23.15 -8.71 5.57
C GLY A 136 23.03 -10.23 5.52
N ARG A 137 22.08 -10.86 6.25
CA ARG A 137 21.91 -12.31 6.32
C ARG A 137 20.87 -12.89 5.39
N SER A 138 19.92 -12.06 4.93
CA SER A 138 18.91 -12.49 3.97
C SER A 138 19.53 -12.67 2.57
N THR A 139 19.18 -13.76 1.90
CA THR A 139 19.52 -13.99 0.49
C THR A 139 18.58 -13.30 -0.46
N PHE A 140 17.33 -13.09 -0.03
CA PHE A 140 16.37 -12.22 -0.68
C PHE A 140 15.42 -11.58 0.34
N LYS A 141 14.89 -10.43 0.00
CA LYS A 141 13.84 -9.77 0.75
C LYS A 141 12.82 -9.21 -0.23
N MET A 142 11.55 -9.37 0.08
CA MET A 142 10.45 -8.93 -0.77
C MET A 142 9.41 -8.20 0.09
N LYS A 143 9.18 -6.94 -0.22
CA LYS A 143 8.09 -6.16 0.33
C LYS A 143 6.88 -6.37 -0.56
N ILE A 144 5.78 -6.86 0.02
CA ILE A 144 4.52 -7.03 -0.68
C ILE A 144 3.71 -5.74 -0.47
N GLU A 145 3.50 -5.04 -1.56
CA GLU A 145 2.65 -3.85 -1.61
C GLU A 145 1.24 -4.22 -2.08
N PRO A 146 0.22 -3.40 -1.80
CA PRO A 146 -1.08 -3.51 -2.46
C PRO A 146 -0.94 -3.52 -3.99
N PHE A 147 -1.87 -4.14 -4.68
CA PHE A 147 -1.90 -4.10 -6.14
C PHE A 147 -2.09 -2.67 -6.64
N ASP A 148 -1.49 -2.34 -7.77
CA ASP A 148 -1.85 -1.12 -8.47
C ASP A 148 -3.24 -1.28 -9.16
N TYR A 149 -3.71 -0.21 -9.79
CA TYR A 149 -5.02 -0.17 -10.43
C TYR A 149 -5.23 -1.30 -11.47
N TYR A 150 -4.17 -1.67 -12.19
CA TYR A 150 -4.25 -2.67 -13.27
C TYR A 150 -4.36 -4.08 -12.71
N ASP A 151 -3.52 -4.43 -11.72
CA ASP A 151 -3.57 -5.76 -11.10
C ASP A 151 -4.80 -5.91 -10.19
N ALA A 152 -5.24 -4.83 -9.52
CA ALA A 152 -6.48 -4.82 -8.76
C ALA A 152 -7.71 -5.07 -9.65
N SER A 153 -7.72 -4.55 -10.88
CA SER A 153 -8.84 -4.73 -11.80
C SER A 153 -9.13 -6.18 -12.18
N LYS A 154 -8.18 -7.08 -11.94
CA LYS A 154 -8.36 -8.53 -12.18
C LYS A 154 -9.32 -9.20 -11.20
N PHE A 155 -9.67 -8.52 -10.11
CA PHE A 155 -10.68 -8.99 -9.15
C PHE A 155 -12.12 -8.64 -9.56
N TYR A 156 -12.29 -7.67 -10.48
CA TYR A 156 -13.60 -7.20 -10.93
C TYR A 156 -13.62 -7.01 -12.46
N LEU A 157 -13.45 -8.14 -13.15
CA LEU A 157 -13.28 -8.20 -14.60
C LEU A 157 -14.53 -7.73 -15.38
N ASN A 158 -15.73 -7.98 -14.83
CA ASN A 158 -17.01 -7.67 -15.48
C ASN A 158 -17.37 -6.17 -15.36
N ALA A 159 -16.69 -5.42 -14.50
CA ALA A 159 -16.92 -4.00 -14.34
C ALA A 159 -16.50 -3.21 -15.60
N SER A 160 -17.20 -2.11 -15.90
CA SER A 160 -16.77 -1.16 -16.92
C SER A 160 -15.41 -0.55 -16.55
N ASN A 161 -14.64 -0.09 -17.53
CA ASN A 161 -13.35 0.54 -17.24
C ASN A 161 -13.48 1.81 -16.38
N GLU A 162 -14.59 2.56 -16.49
CA GLU A 162 -14.89 3.66 -15.58
C GLU A 162 -15.13 3.16 -14.14
N ASP A 163 -15.90 2.06 -13.98
CA ASP A 163 -16.17 1.50 -12.65
C ASP A 163 -14.95 0.81 -12.06
N LYS A 164 -14.05 0.24 -12.87
CA LYS A 164 -12.75 -0.23 -12.40
C LYS A 164 -11.94 0.89 -11.73
N VAL A 165 -11.93 2.08 -12.33
CA VAL A 165 -11.29 3.25 -11.71
C VAL A 165 -12.02 3.67 -10.42
N ARG A 166 -13.37 3.65 -10.41
CA ARG A 166 -14.15 3.97 -9.20
C ARG A 166 -13.94 2.96 -8.08
N PHE A 167 -13.97 1.65 -8.39
CA PHE A 167 -13.66 0.59 -7.42
C PHE A 167 -12.27 0.77 -6.82
N TYR A 168 -11.26 0.98 -7.66
CA TYR A 168 -9.91 1.23 -7.19
C TYR A 168 -9.82 2.49 -6.33
N SER A 169 -10.53 3.56 -6.69
CA SER A 169 -10.54 4.81 -5.93
C SER A 169 -11.12 4.66 -4.52
N VAL A 170 -12.09 3.76 -4.33
CA VAL A 170 -12.76 3.51 -3.05
C VAL A 170 -12.07 2.43 -2.24
N PHE A 171 -11.79 1.28 -2.84
CA PHE A 171 -11.31 0.07 -2.14
C PHE A 171 -9.80 -0.14 -2.25
N GLY A 172 -9.13 0.53 -3.20
CA GLY A 172 -7.70 0.40 -3.43
C GLY A 172 -7.29 -0.95 -4.00
N GLY A 173 -6.02 -1.30 -3.81
CA GLY A 173 -5.43 -2.54 -4.28
C GLY A 173 -5.12 -3.56 -3.20
N VAL A 174 -5.62 -3.40 -1.97
CA VAL A 174 -5.43 -4.39 -0.91
C VAL A 174 -6.28 -5.64 -1.23
N PRO A 175 -5.67 -6.83 -1.41
CA PRO A 175 -6.39 -8.04 -1.83
C PRO A 175 -7.61 -8.38 -0.99
N PHE A 176 -7.54 -8.15 0.32
CA PHE A 176 -8.65 -8.40 1.23
C PHE A 176 -9.88 -7.54 0.91
N TYR A 177 -9.67 -6.31 0.42
CA TYR A 177 -10.76 -5.42 0.06
C TYR A 177 -11.29 -5.73 -1.35
N THR A 178 -10.38 -5.91 -2.29
CA THR A 178 -10.76 -6.19 -3.69
C THR A 178 -11.46 -7.53 -3.87
N ASP A 179 -11.13 -8.54 -3.05
CA ASP A 179 -11.77 -9.87 -3.06
C ASP A 179 -13.25 -9.85 -2.60
N LYS A 180 -13.70 -8.78 -1.96
CA LYS A 180 -15.09 -8.62 -1.48
C LYS A 180 -15.99 -7.88 -2.45
N ILE A 181 -15.42 -7.25 -3.47
CA ILE A 181 -16.18 -6.55 -4.50
C ILE A 181 -16.96 -7.57 -5.33
N ASP A 182 -18.26 -7.35 -5.46
CA ASP A 182 -19.12 -8.08 -6.39
C ASP A 182 -19.24 -7.26 -7.68
N ASP A 183 -18.54 -7.68 -8.73
CA ASP A 183 -18.50 -6.98 -10.01
C ASP A 183 -19.74 -7.18 -10.90
N SER A 184 -20.73 -7.92 -10.41
CA SER A 184 -22.07 -7.96 -10.98
C SER A 184 -22.98 -6.82 -10.49
N LEU A 185 -22.57 -6.15 -9.40
CA LEU A 185 -23.25 -5.02 -8.79
C LEU A 185 -22.56 -3.69 -9.16
N SER A 186 -23.29 -2.61 -9.09
CA SER A 186 -22.77 -1.25 -9.28
C SER A 186 -21.78 -0.86 -8.16
N VAL A 187 -21.00 0.18 -8.40
CA VAL A 187 -20.13 0.80 -7.39
C VAL A 187 -20.95 1.27 -6.19
N GLU A 188 -22.11 1.85 -6.42
CA GLU A 188 -23.05 2.30 -5.38
C GLU A 188 -23.48 1.14 -4.47
N GLU A 189 -23.93 0.01 -5.06
CA GLU A 189 -24.37 -1.16 -4.29
C GLU A 189 -23.23 -1.78 -3.49
N ASN A 190 -22.03 -1.88 -4.06
CA ASN A 190 -20.84 -2.34 -3.32
C ASN A 190 -20.46 -1.39 -2.16
N VAL A 191 -20.50 -0.08 -2.36
CA VAL A 191 -20.22 0.88 -1.28
C VAL A 191 -21.25 0.77 -0.17
N LYS A 192 -22.53 0.63 -0.51
CA LYS A 192 -23.61 0.46 0.47
C LYS A 192 -23.41 -0.82 1.28
N SER A 193 -23.30 -1.97 0.63
CA SER A 193 -23.24 -3.28 1.27
C SER A 193 -21.93 -3.56 2.00
N LEU A 194 -20.80 -3.02 1.52
CA LEU A 194 -19.49 -3.31 2.09
C LEU A 194 -19.03 -2.28 3.14
N ILE A 195 -19.56 -1.02 3.12
CA ILE A 195 -19.05 0.06 3.97
C ILE A 195 -20.15 0.72 4.82
N ILE A 196 -21.35 0.97 4.25
CA ILE A 196 -22.35 1.86 4.89
C ILE A 196 -23.32 1.08 5.75
N GLU A 197 -23.84 -0.05 5.28
CA GLU A 197 -24.83 -0.85 5.99
C GLU A 197 -24.33 -1.29 7.38
N ASP A 198 -25.25 -1.40 8.34
CA ASP A 198 -24.94 -1.89 9.67
C ASP A 198 -24.44 -3.35 9.60
N GLY A 199 -23.27 -3.61 10.15
CA GLY A 199 -22.62 -4.91 10.10
C GLY A 199 -21.87 -5.18 8.78
N ALA A 200 -21.72 -4.17 7.91
CA ALA A 200 -20.91 -4.27 6.70
C ALA A 200 -19.46 -4.64 7.03
N ILE A 201 -18.84 -5.47 6.19
CA ILE A 201 -17.50 -6.03 6.47
C ILE A 201 -16.42 -4.97 6.66
N PHE A 202 -16.57 -3.78 6.06
CA PHE A 202 -15.62 -2.66 6.17
C PHE A 202 -16.15 -1.50 7.01
N GLU A 203 -17.29 -1.66 7.68
CA GLU A 203 -17.89 -0.61 8.51
C GLU A 203 -16.88 -0.07 9.56
N ASP A 204 -16.24 -0.96 10.30
CA ASP A 204 -15.26 -0.62 11.35
C ASP A 204 -13.81 -0.94 10.96
N GLU A 205 -13.56 -1.32 9.73
CA GLU A 205 -12.27 -1.80 9.26
C GLU A 205 -11.12 -0.84 9.55
N VAL A 206 -11.32 0.45 9.27
CA VAL A 206 -10.30 1.49 9.46
C VAL A 206 -9.97 1.65 10.95
N ASN A 207 -10.98 1.68 11.82
CA ASN A 207 -10.81 1.79 13.26
C ASN A 207 -10.16 0.53 13.84
N PHE A 208 -10.58 -0.64 13.35
CA PHE A 208 -10.01 -1.93 13.75
C PHE A 208 -8.53 -2.02 13.35
N PHE A 209 -8.18 -1.67 12.12
CA PHE A 209 -6.78 -1.63 11.68
C PHE A 209 -5.95 -0.70 12.56
N LEU A 210 -6.40 0.54 12.77
CA LEU A 210 -5.68 1.49 13.62
C LEU A 210 -5.50 0.97 15.05
N SER A 211 -6.52 0.35 15.64
CA SER A 211 -6.44 -0.19 17.00
C SER A 211 -5.36 -1.27 17.18
N GLN A 212 -5.05 -2.01 16.12
CA GLN A 212 -4.01 -3.03 16.13
C GLN A 212 -2.59 -2.48 15.91
N GLU A 213 -2.47 -1.36 15.21
CA GLU A 213 -1.17 -0.84 14.76
C GLU A 213 -0.67 0.35 15.62
N VAL A 214 -1.59 1.11 16.26
CA VAL A 214 -1.20 2.33 16.97
C VAL A 214 -1.78 2.40 18.39
N ARG A 215 -1.02 3.02 19.30
CA ARG A 215 -1.46 3.15 20.72
C ARG A 215 -2.55 4.19 20.93
N SER A 216 -2.59 5.25 20.12
CA SER A 216 -3.52 6.38 20.28
C SER A 216 -4.37 6.56 19.01
N VAL A 217 -5.34 5.68 18.80
CA VAL A 217 -6.25 5.68 17.64
C VAL A 217 -6.84 7.07 17.38
N ALA A 218 -7.29 7.75 18.44
CA ALA A 218 -7.90 9.07 18.31
C ALA A 218 -6.95 10.14 17.73
N THR A 219 -5.68 10.12 18.14
CA THR A 219 -4.68 11.09 17.62
C THR A 219 -4.34 10.81 16.17
N TYR A 220 -4.08 9.55 15.83
CA TYR A 220 -3.81 9.16 14.44
C TYR A 220 -5.02 9.40 13.54
N GLY A 221 -6.23 9.09 14.01
CA GLY A 221 -7.47 9.40 13.29
C GLY A 221 -7.63 10.88 12.99
N LYS A 222 -7.33 11.79 13.94
CA LYS A 222 -7.37 13.25 13.71
C LYS A 222 -6.36 13.68 12.65
N ILE A 223 -5.16 13.11 12.62
CA ILE A 223 -4.13 13.42 11.62
C ILE A 223 -4.59 12.96 10.23
N ILE A 224 -5.05 11.70 10.10
CA ILE A 224 -5.55 11.17 8.83
C ILE A 224 -6.76 11.98 8.35
N ASN A 225 -7.68 12.31 9.26
CA ASN A 225 -8.85 13.14 8.94
C ASN A 225 -8.46 14.53 8.42
N ALA A 226 -7.44 15.17 9.01
CA ALA A 226 -6.94 16.46 8.54
C ALA A 226 -6.40 16.35 7.11
N ILE A 227 -5.63 15.29 6.81
CA ILE A 227 -5.07 15.06 5.47
C ILE A 227 -6.18 14.73 4.46
N ALA A 228 -7.09 13.81 4.79
CA ALA A 228 -8.19 13.40 3.91
C ALA A 228 -9.14 14.56 3.56
N ASN A 229 -9.16 15.61 4.40
CA ASN A 229 -9.95 16.83 4.19
C ASN A 229 -9.08 18.04 3.76
N GLY A 230 -7.94 17.79 3.10
CA GLY A 230 -7.18 18.77 2.33
C GLY A 230 -6.02 19.47 3.04
N ALA A 231 -5.62 19.04 4.25
CA ALA A 231 -4.37 19.52 4.85
C ALA A 231 -3.19 18.72 4.27
N THR A 232 -2.36 19.34 3.46
CA THR A 232 -1.26 18.65 2.80
C THR A 232 0.12 19.01 3.37
N ARG A 233 0.26 20.13 4.06
CA ARG A 233 1.54 20.59 4.62
C ARG A 233 1.64 20.28 6.12
N LEU A 234 2.84 19.96 6.60
CA LEU A 234 3.09 19.57 7.98
C LEU A 234 2.46 20.54 9.00
N ASN A 235 2.61 21.86 8.77
CA ASN A 235 2.06 22.88 9.68
C ASN A 235 0.52 22.87 9.69
N GLU A 236 -0.11 22.72 8.52
CA GLU A 236 -1.56 22.64 8.39
C GLU A 236 -2.12 21.40 9.07
N ILE A 237 -1.46 20.24 8.85
CA ILE A 237 -1.82 18.97 9.48
C ILE A 237 -1.71 19.10 11.00
N SER A 238 -0.60 19.67 11.50
CA SER A 238 -0.37 19.87 12.94
C SER A 238 -1.48 20.72 13.56
N THR A 239 -1.85 21.83 12.91
CA THR A 239 -2.90 22.74 13.41
C THR A 239 -4.29 22.10 13.30
N LYS A 240 -4.66 21.56 12.12
CA LYS A 240 -6.01 21.00 11.89
C LYS A 240 -6.28 19.72 12.69
N SER A 241 -5.24 18.92 12.98
CA SER A 241 -5.37 17.73 13.84
C SER A 241 -5.43 18.07 15.34
N GLY A 242 -5.09 19.29 15.74
CA GLY A 242 -5.04 19.72 17.14
C GLY A 242 -3.80 19.19 17.90
N VAL A 243 -2.82 18.60 17.24
CA VAL A 243 -1.57 18.16 17.87
C VAL A 243 -0.71 19.38 18.25
N ASN A 244 -0.80 20.46 17.46
CA ASN A 244 -0.16 21.78 17.69
C ASN A 244 1.36 21.73 17.95
N ASN A 245 2.04 20.66 17.51
CA ASN A 245 3.47 20.49 17.57
C ASN A 245 3.96 19.75 16.34
N THR A 246 4.70 20.42 15.47
CA THR A 246 5.16 19.87 14.19
C THR A 246 6.14 18.71 14.35
N GLY A 247 7.02 18.75 15.36
CA GLY A 247 7.96 17.66 15.64
C GLY A 247 7.25 16.38 16.08
N THR A 248 6.20 16.51 16.90
CA THR A 248 5.33 15.39 17.30
C THR A 248 4.49 14.89 16.13
N THR A 249 3.92 15.82 15.34
CA THR A 249 3.15 15.47 14.13
C THR A 249 4.00 14.72 13.12
N SER A 250 5.26 15.13 12.92
CA SER A 250 6.20 14.42 12.04
C SER A 250 6.39 12.95 12.45
N LYS A 251 6.59 12.68 13.75
CA LYS A 251 6.72 11.30 14.25
C LYS A 251 5.47 10.44 14.00
N TYR A 252 4.28 11.03 14.14
CA TYR A 252 3.03 10.34 13.81
C TYR A 252 2.93 10.07 12.30
N LEU A 253 3.30 11.04 11.47
CA LEU A 253 3.32 10.88 10.01
C LEU A 253 4.32 9.81 9.56
N ASP A 254 5.52 9.75 10.17
CA ASP A 254 6.53 8.74 9.86
C ASP A 254 5.99 7.32 10.11
N LEU A 255 5.25 7.11 11.20
CA LEU A 255 4.59 5.82 11.45
C LEU A 255 3.47 5.54 10.44
N LEU A 256 2.62 6.52 10.12
CA LEU A 256 1.56 6.36 9.12
C LEU A 256 2.10 6.05 7.72
N ILE A 257 3.27 6.62 7.37
CA ILE A 257 3.98 6.30 6.13
C ILE A 257 4.50 4.86 6.16
N THR A 258 5.11 4.44 7.27
CA THR A 258 5.57 3.06 7.47
C THR A 258 4.43 2.05 7.36
N LEU A 259 3.25 2.39 7.89
CA LEU A 259 2.04 1.57 7.79
C LEU A 259 1.38 1.60 6.39
N GLY A 260 1.86 2.45 5.48
CA GLY A 260 1.30 2.59 4.13
C GLY A 260 -0.03 3.34 4.06
N ILE A 261 -0.44 4.02 5.16
CA ILE A 261 -1.69 4.79 5.21
C ILE A 261 -1.51 6.18 4.60
N VAL A 262 -0.35 6.79 4.81
CA VAL A 262 0.02 8.10 4.30
C VAL A 262 1.23 7.97 3.40
N GLU A 263 1.32 8.80 2.40
CA GLU A 263 2.52 8.98 1.57
C GLU A 263 3.01 10.43 1.65
N LYS A 264 4.32 10.58 1.41
CA LYS A 264 4.98 11.88 1.31
C LYS A 264 5.41 12.07 -0.12
N GLU A 265 4.84 13.05 -0.80
CA GLU A 265 5.19 13.40 -2.17
C GLU A 265 6.11 14.63 -2.22
N TYR A 266 7.00 14.63 -3.19
CA TYR A 266 7.90 15.74 -3.53
C TYR A 266 7.52 16.28 -4.90
N SER A 267 7.66 17.60 -5.09
CA SER A 267 7.48 18.17 -6.42
C SER A 267 8.51 17.56 -7.38
N PHE A 268 8.09 17.22 -8.58
CA PHE A 268 8.96 16.69 -9.63
C PHE A 268 10.25 17.52 -9.76
N GLY A 269 11.39 16.86 -9.91
CA GLY A 269 12.73 17.52 -9.96
C GLY A 269 13.29 17.97 -8.60
N GLU A 270 12.54 17.81 -7.50
CA GLU A 270 13.02 18.18 -6.17
C GLU A 270 13.68 16.99 -5.45
N SER A 271 14.70 17.26 -4.66
CA SER A 271 15.35 16.23 -3.86
C SER A 271 14.50 15.77 -2.67
N LEU A 272 14.78 14.57 -2.14
CA LEU A 272 14.13 14.00 -0.95
C LEU A 272 14.24 14.89 0.31
N ASN A 273 15.19 15.84 0.33
CA ASN A 273 15.40 16.79 1.42
C ASN A 273 14.69 18.13 1.19
N SER A 274 13.93 18.27 0.09
CA SER A 274 13.21 19.50 -0.22
C SER A 274 12.15 19.79 0.84
N LYS A 275 11.99 21.10 1.13
CA LYS A 275 10.87 21.61 1.94
C LYS A 275 9.55 21.66 1.17
N LYS A 276 9.59 21.49 -0.15
CA LYS A 276 8.43 21.40 -1.02
C LYS A 276 7.87 19.98 -1.00
N THR A 277 7.26 19.61 0.11
CA THR A 277 6.66 18.29 0.31
C THR A 277 5.21 18.41 0.71
N ILE A 278 4.41 17.44 0.29
CA ILE A 278 3.02 17.29 0.70
C ILE A 278 2.80 15.88 1.26
N TYR A 279 1.80 15.75 2.13
CA TYR A 279 1.36 14.49 2.71
C TYR A 279 -0.04 14.18 2.18
N LEU A 280 -0.26 12.96 1.72
CA LEU A 280 -1.52 12.49 1.17
C LEU A 280 -1.92 11.19 1.84
N VAL A 281 -3.22 10.90 1.93
CA VAL A 281 -3.68 9.57 2.32
C VAL A 281 -3.43 8.64 1.14
N LYS A 282 -2.58 7.63 1.34
CA LYS A 282 -2.17 6.65 0.32
C LYS A 282 -3.21 5.55 0.16
N ASP A 283 -3.73 5.04 1.28
CA ASP A 283 -4.73 3.97 1.28
C ASP A 283 -6.11 4.54 0.91
N GLN A 284 -6.71 4.01 -0.16
CA GLN A 284 -7.95 4.50 -0.74
C GLN A 284 -9.14 4.31 0.19
N LEU A 285 -9.24 3.15 0.87
CA LEU A 285 -10.33 2.89 1.80
C LEU A 285 -10.27 3.85 3.00
N PHE A 286 -9.07 4.11 3.53
CA PHE A 286 -8.87 5.11 4.58
C PHE A 286 -9.27 6.51 4.10
N ARG A 287 -8.88 6.89 2.88
CA ARG A 287 -9.23 8.20 2.30
C ARG A 287 -10.75 8.34 2.17
N PHE A 288 -11.44 7.29 1.66
CA PHE A 288 -12.88 7.24 1.53
C PHE A 288 -13.57 7.34 2.90
N PHE A 289 -13.13 6.52 3.87
CA PHE A 289 -13.68 6.49 5.23
C PHE A 289 -13.61 7.86 5.91
N PHE A 290 -12.46 8.50 5.93
CA PHE A 290 -12.30 9.81 6.58
C PHE A 290 -12.98 10.95 5.82
N ARG A 291 -13.13 10.85 4.51
CA ARG A 291 -13.81 11.85 3.70
C ARG A 291 -15.34 11.80 3.87
N PHE A 292 -15.92 10.61 3.91
CA PHE A 292 -17.38 10.43 3.84
C PHE A 292 -17.98 9.81 5.10
N ILE A 293 -17.35 8.84 5.73
CA ILE A 293 -17.94 8.09 6.85
C ILE A 293 -17.67 8.78 8.19
N GLU A 294 -16.40 8.95 8.56
CA GLU A 294 -16.05 9.52 9.88
C GLU A 294 -16.54 10.96 10.02
N LYS A 295 -16.43 11.76 8.97
CA LYS A 295 -16.92 13.13 8.96
C LYS A 295 -18.45 13.23 9.16
N HIS A 296 -19.20 12.23 8.72
CA HIS A 296 -20.67 12.23 8.72
C HIS A 296 -21.26 11.09 9.56
N LYS A 297 -20.51 10.60 10.57
CA LYS A 297 -20.93 9.43 11.33
C LYS A 297 -22.26 9.63 12.09
N THR A 298 -22.57 10.84 12.50
CA THR A 298 -23.89 11.14 13.11
C THR A 298 -25.02 10.96 12.09
N GLN A 299 -24.82 11.43 10.86
CA GLN A 299 -25.77 11.26 9.76
C GLN A 299 -25.92 9.78 9.39
N LYS A 300 -24.82 9.01 9.36
CA LYS A 300 -24.85 7.57 9.10
C LYS A 300 -25.76 6.83 10.07
N VAL A 301 -25.74 7.18 11.36
CA VAL A 301 -26.60 6.55 12.38
C VAL A 301 -28.09 6.91 12.22
N ILE A 302 -28.41 8.11 11.72
CA ILE A 302 -29.77 8.63 11.66
C ILE A 302 -30.45 8.29 10.33
N MET A 303 -29.69 8.34 9.23
CA MET A 303 -30.18 8.14 7.86
C MET A 303 -30.21 6.65 7.52
N ASN A 304 -31.18 6.25 6.68
CA ASN A 304 -31.07 4.96 6.03
C ASN A 304 -29.92 4.96 4.99
N THR A 305 -29.45 3.79 4.61
CA THR A 305 -28.29 3.58 3.73
C THR A 305 -28.41 4.32 2.40
N ASP A 306 -29.59 4.24 1.74
CA ASP A 306 -29.81 4.88 0.45
C ASP A 306 -29.75 6.41 0.55
N TYR A 307 -30.44 6.97 1.52
CA TYR A 307 -30.47 8.42 1.73
C TYR A 307 -29.09 8.95 2.15
N PHE A 308 -28.34 8.20 2.97
CA PHE A 308 -26.98 8.58 3.32
C PHE A 308 -26.08 8.60 2.08
N TYR A 309 -26.13 7.56 1.25
CA TYR A 309 -25.33 7.49 0.03
C TYR A 309 -25.68 8.65 -0.92
N ASP A 310 -26.95 8.84 -1.22
CA ASP A 310 -27.41 9.88 -2.16
C ASP A 310 -27.04 11.29 -1.69
N SER A 311 -27.16 11.57 -0.38
CA SER A 311 -26.96 12.92 0.18
C SER A 311 -25.50 13.26 0.47
N ILE A 312 -24.65 12.26 0.78
CA ILE A 312 -23.29 12.50 1.29
C ILE A 312 -22.22 12.08 0.29
N ILE A 313 -22.46 11.01 -0.49
CA ILE A 313 -21.39 10.39 -1.31
C ILE A 313 -21.59 10.69 -2.79
N LYS A 314 -22.78 10.46 -3.31
CA LYS A 314 -23.08 10.41 -4.76
C LYS A 314 -22.64 11.69 -5.50
N GLU A 315 -22.97 12.84 -4.97
CA GLU A 315 -22.63 14.14 -5.59
C GLU A 315 -21.10 14.39 -5.62
N TYR A 316 -20.37 13.87 -4.63
CA TYR A 316 -18.94 14.12 -4.46
C TYR A 316 -18.05 12.96 -4.90
N LEU A 317 -18.64 11.84 -5.35
CA LEU A 317 -17.88 10.64 -5.70
C LEU A 317 -16.94 10.87 -6.89
N ASP A 318 -17.41 11.54 -7.94
CA ASP A 318 -16.56 11.81 -9.12
C ASP A 318 -15.43 12.82 -8.81
N GLU A 319 -15.67 13.81 -7.93
CA GLU A 319 -14.60 14.67 -7.40
C GLU A 319 -13.58 13.85 -6.61
N PHE A 320 -14.04 12.92 -5.76
CA PHE A 320 -13.18 12.02 -5.00
C PHE A 320 -12.36 11.12 -5.91
N VAL A 321 -12.96 10.58 -6.96
CA VAL A 321 -12.31 9.73 -7.96
C VAL A 321 -11.29 10.51 -8.80
N SER A 322 -11.55 11.78 -9.12
CA SER A 322 -10.64 12.59 -9.95
C SER A 322 -9.22 12.67 -9.38
N PHE A 323 -9.11 12.76 -8.06
CA PHE A 323 -7.81 12.76 -7.40
C PHE A 323 -7.06 11.42 -7.51
N GLU A 324 -7.77 10.30 -7.44
CA GLU A 324 -7.15 8.98 -7.61
C GLU A 324 -6.86 8.67 -9.08
N PHE A 325 -7.66 9.23 -9.98
CA PHE A 325 -7.44 9.08 -11.41
C PHE A 325 -6.07 9.62 -11.85
N GLU A 326 -5.58 10.71 -11.27
CA GLU A 326 -4.22 11.21 -11.51
C GLU A 326 -3.15 10.18 -11.13
N LYS A 327 -3.35 9.45 -10.00
CA LYS A 327 -2.44 8.37 -9.58
C LYS A 327 -2.52 7.18 -10.53
N VAL A 328 -3.73 6.79 -10.94
CA VAL A 328 -3.97 5.73 -11.93
C VAL A 328 -3.26 6.05 -13.25
N CYS A 329 -3.39 7.29 -13.75
CA CYS A 329 -2.70 7.74 -14.97
C CYS A 329 -1.17 7.69 -14.81
N ARG A 330 -0.66 8.10 -13.66
CA ARG A 330 0.78 8.03 -13.34
C ARG A 330 1.28 6.57 -13.31
N ASP A 331 0.51 5.66 -12.72
CA ASP A 331 0.89 4.24 -12.67
C ASP A 331 0.76 3.56 -14.04
N PHE A 332 -0.19 3.98 -14.87
CA PHE A 332 -0.24 3.59 -16.28
C PHE A 332 1.05 3.97 -17.03
N LEU A 333 1.50 5.21 -16.89
CA LEU A 333 2.76 5.65 -17.53
C LEU A 333 3.97 4.86 -17.03
N LYS A 334 4.05 4.58 -15.72
CA LYS A 334 5.11 3.73 -15.16
C LYS A 334 5.11 2.32 -15.75
N ARG A 335 3.93 1.71 -15.97
CA ARG A 335 3.83 0.40 -16.61
C ARG A 335 4.19 0.46 -18.08
N LYS A 336 3.63 1.41 -18.82
CA LYS A 336 3.83 1.59 -20.26
C LYS A 336 5.30 1.87 -20.63
N TYR A 337 5.96 2.69 -19.82
CA TYR A 337 7.35 3.13 -20.05
C TYR A 337 8.33 2.55 -19.02
N SER A 338 8.02 1.38 -18.44
CA SER A 338 8.78 0.77 -17.33
C SER A 338 10.28 0.60 -17.58
N MET A 339 10.70 0.47 -18.86
CA MET A 339 12.10 0.28 -19.25
C MET A 339 12.85 1.60 -19.51
N THR A 340 12.15 2.71 -19.71
CA THR A 340 12.72 3.96 -20.24
C THR A 340 12.43 5.19 -19.39
N ILE A 341 11.52 5.06 -18.42
CA ILE A 341 11.17 6.14 -17.50
C ILE A 341 12.31 6.40 -16.52
N GLU A 342 12.70 7.65 -16.37
CA GLU A 342 13.77 8.11 -15.49
C GLU A 342 13.21 8.76 -14.22
N GLU A 343 12.18 9.59 -14.36
CA GLU A 343 11.48 10.27 -13.26
C GLU A 343 10.03 10.52 -13.62
N ILE A 344 9.13 10.45 -12.63
CA ILE A 344 7.72 10.79 -12.78
C ILE A 344 7.16 11.29 -11.44
N GLY A 345 6.36 12.33 -11.48
CA GLY A 345 5.73 12.89 -10.29
C GLY A 345 4.80 14.04 -10.62
N ARG A 346 4.11 14.53 -9.60
CA ARG A 346 3.35 15.77 -9.65
C ARG A 346 4.31 16.96 -9.60
N TYR A 347 4.03 18.03 -10.31
CA TYR A 347 4.86 19.24 -10.29
C TYR A 347 4.03 20.43 -9.81
N TRP A 348 4.58 21.18 -8.86
CA TRP A 348 3.96 22.43 -8.42
C TRP A 348 5.01 23.49 -8.16
N TYR A 349 4.65 24.73 -8.50
CA TYR A 349 5.47 25.90 -8.27
C TYR A 349 4.62 27.11 -7.96
N ASN A 350 5.20 28.09 -7.27
CA ASN A 350 4.57 29.37 -7.03
C ASN A 350 4.94 30.34 -8.15
N ASP A 351 3.94 30.73 -8.95
CA ASP A 351 4.11 31.78 -9.96
C ASP A 351 4.05 33.16 -9.29
N LYS A 352 5.20 33.83 -9.22
CA LYS A 352 5.34 35.13 -8.59
C LYS A 352 4.60 36.23 -9.34
N ASN A 353 4.38 36.11 -10.64
CA ASN A 353 3.69 37.07 -11.48
C ASN A 353 2.18 36.97 -11.30
N LEU A 354 1.68 35.74 -11.30
CA LEU A 354 0.26 35.45 -11.10
C LEU A 354 -0.11 35.38 -9.60
N LYS A 355 0.87 35.38 -8.70
CA LYS A 355 0.70 35.24 -7.23
C LYS A 355 -0.16 34.05 -6.84
N LYS A 356 -0.02 32.95 -7.56
CA LYS A 356 -0.74 31.71 -7.28
C LYS A 356 0.15 30.48 -7.44
N ASP A 357 -0.21 29.41 -6.76
CA ASP A 357 0.39 28.10 -6.97
C ASP A 357 -0.16 27.51 -8.27
N ILE A 358 0.73 27.03 -9.12
CA ILE A 358 0.42 26.31 -10.36
C ILE A 358 0.77 24.87 -10.16
N GLU A 359 -0.09 23.97 -10.58
CA GLU A 359 0.07 22.54 -10.48
C GLU A 359 -0.08 21.88 -11.86
N ILE A 360 0.77 20.90 -12.13
CA ILE A 360 0.73 20.01 -13.28
C ILE A 360 0.57 18.59 -12.72
N ASP A 361 -0.47 17.89 -13.17
CA ASP A 361 -0.87 16.61 -12.59
C ASP A 361 0.22 15.55 -12.70
N ILE A 362 0.91 15.48 -13.85
CA ILE A 362 2.04 14.58 -14.04
C ILE A 362 3.13 15.26 -14.88
N MET A 363 4.37 15.25 -14.36
CA MET A 363 5.59 15.49 -15.12
C MET A 363 6.38 14.20 -15.21
N MET A 364 7.02 13.93 -16.35
CA MET A 364 7.75 12.70 -16.59
C MET A 364 9.00 12.95 -17.45
N ILE A 365 10.11 12.30 -17.10
CA ILE A 365 11.26 12.16 -17.98
C ILE A 365 11.31 10.73 -18.50
N GLU A 366 11.30 10.58 -19.82
CA GLU A 366 11.41 9.31 -20.52
C GLU A 366 12.40 9.48 -21.70
N ASN A 367 13.44 8.65 -21.76
CA ASN A 367 14.52 8.75 -22.74
C ASN A 367 15.06 10.19 -22.87
N LYS A 368 15.30 10.88 -21.76
CA LYS A 368 15.79 12.28 -21.70
C LYS A 368 14.83 13.32 -22.29
N LYS A 369 13.61 12.95 -22.62
CA LYS A 369 12.57 13.87 -23.07
C LYS A 369 11.63 14.18 -21.90
N LEU A 370 11.21 15.42 -21.83
CA LEU A 370 10.32 15.92 -20.80
C LEU A 370 8.88 15.94 -21.28
N TYR A 371 7.98 15.43 -20.47
CA TYR A 371 6.55 15.37 -20.74
C TYR A 371 5.75 15.99 -19.60
N ALA A 372 4.62 16.61 -19.95
CA ALA A 372 3.62 17.05 -18.99
C ALA A 372 2.24 16.52 -19.39
N PHE A 373 1.49 16.03 -18.41
CA PHE A 373 0.15 15.52 -18.64
C PHE A 373 -0.87 16.22 -17.74
N GLU A 374 -2.05 16.48 -18.30
CA GLU A 374 -3.25 16.91 -17.58
C GLU A 374 -4.25 15.76 -17.56
N CYS A 375 -4.83 15.49 -16.38
CA CYS A 375 -5.77 14.39 -16.14
C CYS A 375 -7.17 14.94 -15.87
N LYS A 376 -8.19 14.46 -16.61
CA LYS A 376 -9.58 14.93 -16.43
C LYS A 376 -10.55 13.76 -16.25
N TRP A 377 -11.08 13.66 -15.04
CA TRP A 377 -12.20 12.79 -14.69
C TRP A 377 -13.50 13.59 -14.78
N SER A 378 -14.02 13.79 -15.99
CA SER A 378 -15.24 14.55 -16.24
C SER A 378 -16.07 13.91 -17.33
N ASP A 379 -17.37 14.21 -17.36
CA ASP A 379 -18.31 13.70 -18.36
C ASP A 379 -18.22 14.43 -19.71
N LYS A 380 -17.28 15.34 -19.85
CA LYS A 380 -17.02 16.06 -21.09
C LYS A 380 -15.66 15.64 -21.67
N PRO A 381 -15.54 15.54 -23.00
CA PRO A 381 -14.26 15.30 -23.63
C PRO A 381 -13.29 16.47 -23.41
N ILE A 382 -11.99 16.18 -23.49
CA ILE A 382 -10.96 17.22 -23.45
C ILE A 382 -10.95 17.96 -24.80
N GLY A 383 -11.24 19.26 -24.73
CA GLY A 383 -11.20 20.17 -25.87
C GLY A 383 -10.10 21.23 -25.75
N TYR A 384 -10.11 22.18 -26.69
CA TYR A 384 -9.11 23.25 -26.83
C TYR A 384 -8.79 23.98 -25.52
N ASN A 385 -9.80 24.32 -24.71
CA ASN A 385 -9.59 25.11 -23.48
C ASN A 385 -8.69 24.41 -22.46
N ILE A 386 -8.80 23.07 -22.33
CA ILE A 386 -7.98 22.29 -21.41
C ILE A 386 -6.57 22.19 -21.97
N LYS A 387 -6.42 21.95 -23.29
CA LYS A 387 -5.13 21.90 -23.98
C LYS A 387 -4.37 23.21 -23.80
N ASN A 388 -4.99 24.33 -24.11
CA ASN A 388 -4.42 25.69 -23.98
C ASN A 388 -4.06 26.02 -22.50
N ASN A 389 -4.84 25.54 -21.53
CA ASN A 389 -4.51 25.74 -20.10
C ASN A 389 -3.20 25.04 -19.72
N LEU A 390 -2.98 23.78 -20.14
CA LEU A 390 -1.73 23.07 -19.89
C LEU A 390 -0.56 23.76 -20.61
N GLU A 391 -0.71 24.18 -21.86
CA GLU A 391 0.29 24.95 -22.59
C GLU A 391 0.73 26.20 -21.81
N ASN A 392 -0.22 26.95 -21.27
CA ASN A 392 0.06 28.14 -20.47
C ASN A 392 0.77 27.81 -19.15
N LYS A 393 0.42 26.70 -18.49
CA LYS A 393 1.09 26.24 -17.26
C LYS A 393 2.58 25.94 -17.49
N VAL A 394 2.94 25.42 -18.64
CA VAL A 394 4.32 24.99 -18.99
C VAL A 394 5.08 25.95 -19.89
N ALA A 395 4.51 27.09 -20.25
CA ALA A 395 5.11 28.05 -21.22
C ALA A 395 6.52 28.54 -20.86
N HIS A 396 6.93 28.37 -19.60
CA HIS A 396 8.27 28.71 -19.10
C HIS A 396 9.26 27.56 -19.19
N ILE A 397 8.86 26.38 -19.70
CA ILE A 397 9.67 25.17 -19.80
C ILE A 397 9.94 24.86 -21.24
N ASP A 398 11.23 24.83 -21.63
CA ASP A 398 11.63 24.54 -23.00
C ASP A 398 11.57 23.03 -23.30
N ASN A 399 11.28 22.69 -24.55
CA ASN A 399 11.31 21.32 -25.09
C ASN A 399 10.43 20.31 -24.34
N ILE A 400 9.24 20.70 -23.93
CA ILE A 400 8.27 19.84 -23.26
C ILE A 400 7.23 19.30 -24.25
N THR A 401 6.89 18.03 -24.12
CA THR A 401 5.82 17.38 -24.89
C THR A 401 4.57 17.22 -24.00
N LEU A 402 3.40 17.54 -24.54
CA LEU A 402 2.14 17.53 -23.79
C LEU A 402 1.34 16.27 -24.08
N GLY A 403 0.66 15.77 -23.06
CA GLY A 403 -0.24 14.64 -23.14
C GLY A 403 -1.45 14.80 -22.22
N TYR A 404 -2.46 13.97 -22.41
CA TYR A 404 -3.74 14.14 -21.74
C TYR A 404 -4.36 12.79 -21.38
N PHE A 405 -5.01 12.75 -20.24
CA PHE A 405 -5.83 11.63 -19.80
C PHE A 405 -7.27 12.07 -19.59
N SER A 406 -8.22 11.35 -20.17
CA SER A 406 -9.63 11.71 -20.14
C SER A 406 -10.55 10.53 -19.79
N LYS A 407 -11.56 10.77 -18.95
CA LYS A 407 -12.67 9.83 -18.73
C LYS A 407 -13.50 9.63 -20.00
N LYS A 408 -13.84 10.70 -20.71
CA LYS A 408 -14.78 10.70 -21.86
C LYS A 408 -14.13 10.98 -23.22
N GLY A 409 -12.81 10.83 -23.30
CA GLY A 409 -12.07 11.00 -24.56
C GLY A 409 -11.79 12.46 -24.92
N PHE A 410 -11.67 12.74 -26.21
CA PHE A 410 -11.11 13.98 -26.75
C PHE A 410 -11.96 14.50 -27.92
N GLU A 411 -12.04 15.82 -28.08
CA GLU A 411 -12.59 16.41 -29.29
C GLU A 411 -11.68 16.11 -30.49
N GLU A 412 -10.34 16.20 -30.29
CA GLU A 412 -9.32 15.79 -31.22
C GLU A 412 -8.25 14.93 -30.47
N LYS A 413 -8.00 13.70 -30.95
CA LYS A 413 -7.12 12.74 -30.30
C LYS A 413 -5.74 12.76 -30.98
N ASP A 414 -4.70 13.10 -30.21
CA ASP A 414 -3.28 13.02 -30.57
C ASP A 414 -2.64 11.74 -30.00
N GLU A 415 -1.36 11.48 -30.34
CA GLU A 415 -0.63 10.27 -29.93
C GLU A 415 -0.52 10.09 -28.41
N LEU A 416 -0.45 11.20 -27.65
CA LEU A 416 -0.33 11.17 -26.18
C LEU A 416 -1.67 11.50 -25.48
N CYS A 417 -2.77 11.16 -26.13
CA CYS A 417 -4.12 11.25 -25.60
C CYS A 417 -4.62 9.85 -25.23
N PHE A 418 -4.78 9.60 -23.91
CA PHE A 418 -5.20 8.33 -23.36
C PHE A 418 -6.58 8.44 -22.70
N ASP A 419 -7.52 7.60 -23.07
CA ASP A 419 -8.79 7.48 -22.37
C ASP A 419 -8.81 6.32 -21.37
N VAL A 420 -9.93 6.14 -20.68
CA VAL A 420 -10.08 5.09 -19.66
C VAL A 420 -9.87 3.69 -20.24
N ASN A 421 -10.16 3.46 -21.53
CA ASN A 421 -9.97 2.16 -22.16
C ASN A 421 -8.49 1.88 -22.41
N ASP A 422 -7.72 2.90 -22.75
CA ASP A 422 -6.27 2.78 -22.94
C ASP A 422 -5.57 2.31 -21.65
N LEU A 423 -6.11 2.68 -20.46
CA LEU A 423 -5.52 2.30 -19.16
C LEU A 423 -5.49 0.79 -18.91
N TYR A 424 -6.41 0.03 -19.50
CA TYR A 424 -6.54 -1.42 -19.29
C TYR A 424 -6.13 -2.25 -20.51
N ASN A 425 -5.62 -1.60 -21.57
CA ASN A 425 -5.10 -2.22 -22.79
C ASN A 425 -3.57 -2.07 -22.86
N LEU A 426 -2.86 -2.65 -21.86
CA LEU A 426 -1.38 -2.63 -21.76
C LEU A 426 -0.75 -3.91 -22.27
#